data_bc9deb9d1e04f2cafce8bfff70b5c6c6
#
_entry.id   bc9deb9d1e04f2cafce8bfff70b5c6c6
#
_cell.length_a   1.000
_cell.length_b   1.000
_cell.length_c   1.000
_cell.angle_alpha   90.00
_cell.angle_beta   90.00
_cell.angle_gamma   90.00
#
_symmetry.space_group_name_H-M   'P 1'
#
loop_
_entity.id
_entity.type
_entity.pdbx_description
1 polymer ?
#
loop_
_entity_poly.entity_id
_entity_poly.type
_entity_poly.pdbx_seq_one_letter_code
_entity_poly.pdbx_strand_id
1 'polypeptide(L)'
;MLKRFLNNWSLKLTALIIAVFLWSHVRGQVNPWEVATFKVPLKAQPPQGIALGENSRLPKTVIVTVRGPRLTLRSLKGSTPVNPLTPADTPTPLNTGQVRATLDFTGAHPGIQSLPVNASANSYDLDVVG
;
A
#
# COMPACT_ATOMS: atom_id res chain seq x y z
N MET A 1 -27.13 -14.65 44.96
CA MET A 1 -27.03 -14.49 43.49
C MET A 1 -25.72 -14.99 42.89
N LEU A 2 -24.59 -14.93 43.57
CA LEU A 2 -23.28 -15.40 43.06
C LEU A 2 -23.20 -16.91 42.74
N LYS A 3 -23.88 -17.75 43.54
CA LYS A 3 -23.87 -19.22 43.34
C LYS A 3 -24.51 -19.68 42.00
N ARG A 4 -25.46 -18.93 41.47
CA ARG A 4 -26.04 -19.20 40.14
C ARG A 4 -25.10 -18.78 38.98
N PHE A 5 -24.23 -17.83 39.25
CA PHE A 5 -23.25 -17.39 38.27
C PHE A 5 -22.08 -18.36 38.12
N LEU A 6 -21.69 -19.01 39.22
CA LEU A 6 -20.61 -20.01 39.27
C LEU A 6 -21.06 -21.42 38.81
N ASN A 7 -22.35 -21.65 38.70
CA ASN A 7 -22.85 -22.91 38.17
C ASN A 7 -22.58 -22.96 36.65
N ASN A 8 -21.94 -24.02 36.19
CA ASN A 8 -21.52 -24.23 34.81
C ASN A 8 -20.43 -23.24 34.31
N TRP A 9 -19.48 -22.89 35.18
CA TRP A 9 -18.34 -22.05 34.83
C TRP A 9 -17.54 -22.60 33.62
N SER A 10 -17.37 -23.93 33.56
CA SER A 10 -16.70 -24.59 32.45
C SER A 10 -17.36 -24.35 31.10
N LEU A 11 -18.70 -24.43 31.04
CA LEU A 11 -19.47 -24.15 29.84
C LEU A 11 -19.35 -22.69 29.41
N LYS A 12 -19.36 -21.76 30.36
CA LYS A 12 -19.19 -20.33 30.06
C LYS A 12 -17.79 -20.00 29.54
N LEU A 13 -16.75 -20.61 30.15
CA LEU A 13 -15.38 -20.46 29.71
C LEU A 13 -15.18 -21.00 28.29
N THR A 14 -15.73 -22.18 28.02
CA THR A 14 -15.67 -22.80 26.70
C THR A 14 -16.38 -21.94 25.65
N ALA A 15 -17.56 -21.42 25.97
CA ALA A 15 -18.29 -20.52 25.08
C ALA A 15 -17.51 -19.22 24.80
N LEU A 16 -16.86 -18.66 25.83
CA LEU A 16 -16.02 -17.47 25.69
C LEU A 16 -14.82 -17.74 24.76
N ILE A 17 -14.14 -18.86 24.95
CA ILE A 17 -12.98 -19.24 24.12
C ILE A 17 -13.41 -19.41 22.66
N ILE A 18 -14.53 -20.09 22.42
CA ILE A 18 -15.07 -20.29 21.06
C ILE A 18 -15.45 -18.93 20.45
N ALA A 19 -16.09 -18.05 21.21
CA ALA A 19 -16.48 -16.73 20.72
C ALA A 19 -15.27 -15.87 20.34
N VAL A 20 -14.22 -15.86 21.18
CA VAL A 20 -12.97 -15.13 20.89
C VAL A 20 -12.26 -15.73 19.67
N PHE A 21 -12.23 -17.05 19.56
CA PHE A 21 -11.61 -17.73 18.42
C PHE A 21 -12.35 -17.41 17.11
N LEU A 22 -13.69 -17.49 17.09
CA LEU A 22 -14.51 -17.14 15.93
C LEU A 22 -14.34 -15.65 15.57
N TRP A 23 -14.35 -14.77 16.56
CA TRP A 23 -14.15 -13.34 16.33
C TRP A 23 -12.79 -13.04 15.72
N SER A 24 -11.72 -13.64 16.25
CA SER A 24 -10.37 -13.48 15.73
C SER A 24 -10.23 -14.01 14.29
N HIS A 25 -10.85 -15.17 14.02
CA HIS A 25 -10.83 -15.78 12.69
C HIS A 25 -11.57 -14.91 11.65
N VAL A 26 -12.76 -14.45 11.98
CA VAL A 26 -13.56 -13.58 11.10
C VAL A 26 -12.84 -12.25 10.86
N ARG A 27 -12.27 -11.65 11.91
CA ARG A 27 -11.52 -10.38 11.78
C ARG A 27 -10.35 -10.49 10.80
N GLY A 28 -9.63 -11.60 10.80
CA GLY A 28 -8.55 -11.85 9.84
C GLY A 28 -9.02 -11.99 8.39
N GLN A 29 -10.26 -12.45 8.17
CA GLN A 29 -10.81 -12.63 6.82
C GLN A 29 -11.48 -11.38 6.24
N VAL A 30 -11.96 -10.47 7.09
CA VAL A 30 -12.69 -9.27 6.63
C VAL A 30 -11.77 -8.27 5.93
N ASN A 31 -10.51 -8.17 6.34
CA ASN A 31 -9.56 -7.23 5.75
C ASN A 31 -8.16 -7.85 5.58
N PRO A 32 -8.03 -8.86 4.69
CA PRO A 32 -6.74 -9.50 4.44
C PRO A 32 -5.74 -8.51 3.85
N TRP A 33 -4.47 -8.74 4.15
CA TRP A 33 -3.38 -8.00 3.53
C TRP A 33 -3.20 -8.48 2.09
N GLU A 34 -3.23 -7.56 1.16
CA GLU A 34 -3.01 -7.82 -0.26
C GLU A 34 -1.82 -7.01 -0.77
N VAL A 35 -1.28 -7.44 -1.90
CA VAL A 35 -0.25 -6.72 -2.63
C VAL A 35 -0.88 -6.19 -3.91
N ALA A 36 -0.68 -4.92 -4.19
CA ALA A 36 -1.16 -4.30 -5.41
C ALA A 36 -0.06 -3.45 -6.06
N THR A 37 -0.02 -3.47 -7.37
CA THR A 37 0.96 -2.74 -8.18
C THR A 37 0.29 -1.55 -8.83
N PHE A 38 0.92 -0.38 -8.71
CA PHE A 38 0.39 0.87 -9.20
C PHE A 38 1.38 1.60 -10.12
N LYS A 39 0.85 2.36 -11.08
CA LYS A 39 1.62 3.32 -11.86
C LYS A 39 1.57 4.69 -11.18
N VAL A 40 2.71 5.17 -10.73
CA VAL A 40 2.84 6.46 -10.05
C VAL A 40 3.63 7.41 -10.94
N PRO A 41 3.19 8.66 -11.13
CA PRO A 41 3.96 9.64 -11.85
C PRO A 41 5.25 9.97 -11.07
N LEU A 42 6.38 9.92 -11.77
CA LEU A 42 7.68 10.27 -11.19
C LEU A 42 7.81 11.80 -11.12
N LYS A 43 8.02 12.32 -9.91
CA LYS A 43 8.36 13.74 -9.71
C LYS A 43 9.87 13.88 -9.59
N ALA A 44 10.48 14.52 -10.57
CA ALA A 44 11.88 14.93 -10.51
C ALA A 44 11.94 16.40 -10.12
N GLN A 45 12.45 16.69 -8.92
CA GLN A 45 12.73 18.05 -8.47
C GLN A 45 14.24 18.17 -8.26
N PRO A 46 15.00 18.64 -9.28
CA PRO A 46 16.41 18.85 -9.11
C PRO A 46 16.64 19.97 -8.09
N PRO A 47 17.67 19.84 -7.22
CA PRO A 47 18.07 20.93 -6.34
C PRO A 47 18.59 22.12 -7.11
N GLN A 48 18.65 23.29 -6.45
CA GLN A 48 19.17 24.51 -7.08
C GLN A 48 20.60 24.30 -7.58
N GLY A 49 20.84 24.63 -8.84
CA GLY A 49 22.16 24.50 -9.49
C GLY A 49 22.34 23.22 -10.32
N ILE A 50 21.39 22.29 -10.30
CA ILE A 50 21.41 21.11 -11.17
C ILE A 50 20.20 21.17 -12.10
N ALA A 51 20.46 21.21 -13.41
CA ALA A 51 19.43 21.14 -14.44
C ALA A 51 19.43 19.73 -15.05
N LEU A 52 18.23 19.21 -15.31
CA LEU A 52 18.07 17.99 -16.10
C LEU A 52 18.39 18.33 -17.56
N GLY A 53 19.32 17.61 -18.18
CA GLY A 53 19.63 17.81 -19.59
C GLY A 53 18.44 17.52 -20.49
N GLU A 54 18.30 18.20 -21.60
CA GLU A 54 17.24 18.01 -22.60
C GLU A 54 17.12 16.55 -23.09
N ASN A 55 18.20 15.78 -23.04
CA ASN A 55 18.24 14.37 -23.41
C ASN A 55 18.04 13.40 -22.25
N SER A 56 17.66 13.88 -21.05
CA SER A 56 17.37 12.99 -19.94
C SER A 56 16.10 12.18 -20.21
N ARG A 57 16.28 10.89 -20.50
CA ARG A 57 15.17 9.93 -20.68
C ARG A 57 14.62 9.51 -19.34
N LEU A 58 13.98 10.42 -18.63
CA LEU A 58 13.29 10.10 -17.40
C LEU A 58 11.96 9.39 -17.71
N PRO A 59 11.69 8.24 -17.12
CA PRO A 59 10.39 7.62 -17.24
C PRO A 59 9.34 8.53 -16.60
N LYS A 60 8.25 8.80 -17.31
CA LYS A 60 7.15 9.62 -16.80
C LYS A 60 6.41 8.95 -15.63
N THR A 61 6.45 7.63 -15.59
CA THR A 61 5.75 6.80 -14.59
C THR A 61 6.66 5.68 -14.12
N VAL A 62 6.55 5.35 -12.84
CA VAL A 62 7.25 4.23 -12.20
C VAL A 62 6.20 3.26 -11.67
N ILE A 63 6.52 1.98 -11.73
CA ILE A 63 5.69 0.92 -11.17
C ILE A 63 6.10 0.75 -9.71
N VAL A 64 5.16 0.93 -8.79
CA VAL A 64 5.37 0.79 -7.35
C VAL A 64 4.49 -0.34 -6.82
N THR A 65 5.08 -1.27 -6.10
CA THR A 65 4.36 -2.36 -5.45
C THR A 65 4.09 -1.99 -3.99
N VAL A 66 2.82 -1.97 -3.61
CA VAL A 66 2.37 -1.59 -2.27
C VAL A 66 1.65 -2.77 -1.63
N ARG A 67 1.97 -3.03 -0.37
CA ARG A 67 1.32 -4.03 0.47
C ARG A 67 0.49 -3.34 1.54
N GLY A 68 -0.75 -3.78 1.72
CA GLY A 68 -1.61 -3.21 2.75
C GLY A 68 -2.96 -3.91 2.86
N PRO A 69 -3.82 -3.44 3.78
CA PRO A 69 -5.17 -3.95 3.92
C PRO A 69 -5.99 -3.75 2.64
N ARG A 70 -6.78 -4.75 2.28
CA ARG A 70 -7.58 -4.75 1.04
C ARG A 70 -8.46 -3.51 0.88
N LEU A 71 -9.08 -3.04 1.94
CA LEU A 71 -9.95 -1.86 1.91
C LEU A 71 -9.15 -0.59 1.58
N THR A 72 -7.97 -0.44 2.17
CA THR A 72 -7.07 0.69 1.91
C THR A 72 -6.56 0.66 0.47
N LEU A 73 -6.18 -0.52 -0.04
CA LEU A 73 -5.75 -0.69 -1.43
C LEU A 73 -6.88 -0.39 -2.43
N ARG A 74 -8.13 -0.73 -2.09
CA ARG A 74 -9.29 -0.37 -2.91
C ARG A 74 -9.54 1.12 -2.97
N SER A 75 -9.37 1.85 -1.86
CA SER A 75 -9.49 3.31 -1.85
C SER A 75 -8.42 3.98 -2.70
N LEU A 76 -7.21 3.37 -2.79
CA LEU A 76 -6.13 3.83 -3.66
C LEU A 76 -6.45 3.65 -5.15
N LYS A 77 -7.14 2.58 -5.52
CA LYS A 77 -7.53 2.32 -6.91
C LYS A 77 -8.50 3.38 -7.46
N GLY A 78 -9.03 4.26 -6.60
CA GLY A 78 -10.05 5.21 -7.00
C GLY A 78 -11.34 4.51 -7.44
N SER A 79 -12.39 5.29 -7.68
CA SER A 79 -13.70 4.81 -8.15
C SER A 79 -13.73 4.52 -9.65
N THR A 80 -12.62 4.29 -10.30
CA THR A 80 -12.64 3.84 -11.71
C THR A 80 -13.27 2.45 -11.74
N PRO A 81 -14.40 2.27 -12.46
CA PRO A 81 -14.99 0.95 -12.62
C PRO A 81 -13.92 0.04 -13.22
N VAL A 82 -13.56 -1.01 -12.48
CA VAL A 82 -12.66 -2.05 -12.96
C VAL A 82 -13.33 -2.63 -14.20
N ASN A 83 -12.78 -2.34 -15.36
CA ASN A 83 -13.22 -2.99 -16.59
C ASN A 83 -12.86 -4.48 -16.45
N PRO A 84 -13.84 -5.41 -16.39
CA PRO A 84 -13.57 -6.83 -16.15
C PRO A 84 -12.71 -7.49 -17.25
N LEU A 85 -12.42 -6.75 -18.32
CA LEU A 85 -11.60 -7.20 -19.45
C LEU A 85 -10.11 -6.83 -19.31
N THR A 86 -9.70 -6.10 -18.26
CA THR A 86 -8.29 -5.80 -18.04
C THR A 86 -7.62 -6.98 -17.32
N PRO A 87 -6.51 -7.53 -17.86
CA PRO A 87 -5.74 -8.57 -17.18
C PRO A 87 -5.32 -8.12 -15.77
N ALA A 88 -5.34 -9.03 -14.81
CA ALA A 88 -5.05 -8.75 -13.40
C ALA A 88 -3.66 -8.13 -13.17
N ASP A 89 -2.75 -8.29 -14.12
CA ASP A 89 -1.36 -7.79 -14.07
C ASP A 89 -1.18 -6.38 -14.64
N THR A 90 -2.25 -5.71 -15.08
CA THR A 90 -2.12 -4.36 -15.63
C THR A 90 -2.05 -3.35 -14.47
N PRO A 91 -0.93 -2.62 -14.31
CA PRO A 91 -0.79 -1.64 -13.23
C PRO A 91 -1.83 -0.53 -13.40
N THR A 92 -2.65 -0.34 -12.38
CA THR A 92 -3.76 0.62 -12.35
C THR A 92 -3.23 2.03 -12.08
N PRO A 93 -3.71 3.08 -12.75
CA PRO A 93 -3.35 4.46 -12.42
C PRO A 93 -3.88 4.82 -11.03
N LEU A 94 -3.04 5.45 -10.24
CA LEU A 94 -3.32 5.80 -8.85
C LEU A 94 -3.95 7.19 -8.73
N ASN A 95 -4.83 7.35 -7.75
CA ASN A 95 -5.33 8.66 -7.37
C ASN A 95 -4.21 9.42 -6.61
N THR A 96 -3.80 10.55 -7.17
CA THR A 96 -2.49 11.23 -7.07
C THR A 96 -2.19 11.87 -5.70
N GLY A 97 -2.42 11.23 -4.57
CA GLY A 97 -2.14 11.87 -3.28
C GLY A 97 -1.50 10.98 -2.22
N GLN A 98 -1.67 9.68 -2.34
CA GLN A 98 -1.35 8.76 -1.25
C GLN A 98 -0.02 8.01 -1.44
N VAL A 99 0.44 7.84 -2.67
CA VAL A 99 1.76 7.25 -2.97
C VAL A 99 2.52 8.21 -3.87
N ARG A 100 3.76 8.50 -3.50
CA ARG A 100 4.66 9.39 -4.25
C ARG A 100 5.92 8.64 -4.63
N ALA A 101 6.35 8.85 -5.86
CA ALA A 101 7.68 8.46 -6.32
C ALA A 101 8.50 9.72 -6.60
N THR A 102 9.62 9.86 -5.93
CA THR A 102 10.54 10.99 -6.10
C THR A 102 11.91 10.49 -6.47
N LEU A 103 12.57 11.22 -7.37
CA LEU A 103 13.97 10.95 -7.72
C LEU A 103 14.88 11.53 -6.63
N ASP A 104 15.80 10.72 -6.14
CA ASP A 104 16.77 11.17 -5.14
C ASP A 104 18.03 11.70 -5.84
N PHE A 105 18.31 12.97 -5.62
CA PHE A 105 19.49 13.66 -6.17
C PHE A 105 20.64 13.73 -5.17
N THR A 106 20.58 13.01 -4.06
CA THR A 106 21.66 12.99 -3.06
C THR A 106 22.92 12.40 -3.69
N GLY A 107 23.98 13.20 -3.77
CA GLY A 107 25.22 12.78 -4.41
C GLY A 107 25.24 12.86 -5.94
N ALA A 108 24.27 13.54 -6.55
CA ALA A 108 24.23 13.74 -7.99
C ALA A 108 25.41 14.64 -8.46
N HIS A 109 26.12 14.19 -9.49
CA HIS A 109 27.21 14.90 -10.13
C HIS A 109 26.85 15.20 -11.60
N PRO A 110 27.46 16.20 -12.22
CA PRO A 110 27.27 16.43 -13.64
C PRO A 110 27.70 15.21 -14.47
N GLY A 111 26.82 14.74 -15.34
CA GLY A 111 27.06 13.58 -16.22
C GLY A 111 25.88 12.61 -16.28
N ILE A 112 26.07 11.53 -17.04
CA ILE A 112 25.07 10.46 -17.14
C ILE A 112 25.24 9.51 -15.95
N GLN A 113 24.25 9.43 -15.09
CA GLN A 113 24.26 8.54 -13.93
C GLN A 113 22.88 7.96 -13.65
N SER A 114 22.84 6.83 -12.96
CA SER A 114 21.62 6.22 -12.47
C SER A 114 21.32 6.75 -11.07
N LEU A 115 20.14 7.32 -10.89
CA LEU A 115 19.69 7.83 -9.59
C LEU A 115 18.62 6.91 -8.99
N PRO A 116 18.65 6.69 -7.67
CA PRO A 116 17.63 5.89 -6.99
C PRO A 116 16.29 6.61 -6.98
N VAL A 117 15.21 5.85 -7.11
CA VAL A 117 13.85 6.34 -6.98
C VAL A 117 13.34 5.96 -5.61
N ASN A 118 12.96 6.95 -4.81
CA ASN A 118 12.33 6.75 -3.52
C ASN A 118 10.81 6.79 -3.68
N ALA A 119 10.15 5.68 -3.36
CA ALA A 119 8.71 5.59 -3.30
C ALA A 119 8.25 5.62 -1.83
N SER A 120 7.29 6.47 -1.52
CA SER A 120 6.72 6.60 -0.18
C SER A 120 5.19 6.61 -0.23
N ALA A 121 4.57 5.94 0.74
CA ALA A 121 3.14 5.97 0.95
C ALA A 121 2.80 6.89 2.13
N ASN A 122 1.78 7.71 1.96
CA ASN A 122 1.32 8.67 2.99
C ASN A 122 0.24 8.05 3.89
N SER A 123 0.31 6.75 4.15
CA SER A 123 -0.60 6.04 5.04
C SER A 123 0.17 5.07 5.91
N TYR A 124 -0.15 5.04 7.21
CA TYR A 124 0.50 4.16 8.19
C TYR A 124 0.24 2.66 7.95
N ASP A 125 -0.80 2.34 7.19
CA ASP A 125 -1.21 0.97 6.90
C ASP A 125 -0.65 0.41 5.58
N LEU A 126 0.17 1.19 4.88
CA LEU A 126 0.72 0.82 3.58
C LEU A 126 2.23 0.67 3.65
N ASP A 127 2.72 -0.43 3.14
CA ASP A 127 4.14 -0.72 3.02
C ASP A 127 4.54 -0.79 1.54
N VAL A 128 5.60 -0.07 1.17
CA VAL A 128 6.14 -0.06 -0.18
C VAL A 128 7.20 -1.14 -0.28
N VAL A 129 7.01 -2.09 -1.17
CA VAL A 129 7.86 -3.29 -1.29
C VAL A 129 8.90 -3.17 -2.41
N GLY A 130 8.73 -2.19 -3.34
CA GLY A 130 9.68 -1.99 -4.44
C GLY A 130 9.06 -1.30 -5.64
#